data_5a84b70f03d129605447c81a2f0778ed
#
_entry.id   5a84b70f03d129605447c81a2f0778ed
#
_cell.length_a   1.000
_cell.length_b   1.000
_cell.length_c   1.000
_cell.angle_alpha   90.00
_cell.angle_beta   90.00
_cell.angle_gamma   90.00
#
_symmetry.space_group_name_H-M   'P 1'
#
loop_
_entity.id
_entity.type
_entity.pdbx_description
1 polymer ?
#
loop_
_entity_poly.entity_id
_entity_poly.type
_entity_poly.pdbx_seq_one_letter_code
_entity_poly.pdbx_strand_id
1 'polypeptide(L)'
;NLGQDPEVRFTAGGAAVTTLSLATSESWKDKESGQDQEKTEWHRVVLWNRLAENAGEYLKKGSKVYIEGQLQTRKWEQDGQTRYTTEVIGRDMQFLDSRAGSSASNNYEDMNQDVSNGAMPESGITDDDIPF
;
A
#
# COMPACT_ATOMS: atom_id res chain seq x y z
N ASN A 1 4.48 0.36 3.90
CA ASN A 1 4.11 1.68 4.44
C ASN A 1 4.77 2.78 3.63
N LEU A 2 4.05 3.87 3.42
CA LEU A 2 4.60 5.02 2.73
C LEU A 2 5.51 5.80 3.66
N GLY A 3 6.69 6.17 3.15
CA GLY A 3 7.61 6.96 3.92
C GLY A 3 7.38 8.45 3.83
N GLN A 4 6.60 8.86 2.84
CA GLN A 4 6.26 10.25 2.64
C GLN A 4 5.00 10.34 1.82
N ASP A 5 4.46 11.54 1.67
CA ASP A 5 3.26 11.73 0.89
C ASP A 5 3.52 11.36 -0.56
N PRO A 6 2.50 10.86 -1.26
CA PRO A 6 2.66 10.54 -2.67
C PRO A 6 3.00 11.79 -3.48
N GLU A 7 3.86 11.61 -4.45
CA GLU A 7 4.23 12.70 -5.34
C GLU A 7 3.48 12.55 -6.64
N VAL A 8 2.52 13.43 -6.89
CA VAL A 8 1.67 13.35 -8.05
C VAL A 8 2.14 14.32 -9.10
N ARG A 9 2.28 13.85 -10.32
CA ARG A 9 2.67 14.67 -11.44
C ARG A 9 1.81 14.36 -12.64
N PHE A 10 1.85 15.25 -13.62
CA PHE A 10 1.13 15.03 -14.86
C PHE A 10 2.10 15.12 -16.01
N THR A 11 1.96 14.22 -16.97
CA THR A 11 2.79 14.26 -18.17
C THR A 11 2.31 15.37 -19.08
N ALA A 12 3.10 15.63 -20.10
CA ALA A 12 2.72 16.64 -21.09
C ALA A 12 1.40 16.30 -21.75
N GLY A 13 1.08 15.01 -21.84
CA GLY A 13 -0.19 14.59 -22.42
C GLY A 13 -1.34 14.56 -21.43
N GLY A 14 -1.10 14.95 -20.18
CA GLY A 14 -2.17 15.01 -19.20
C GLY A 14 -2.37 13.75 -18.38
N ALA A 15 -1.52 12.76 -18.55
CA ALA A 15 -1.66 11.53 -17.79
C ALA A 15 -1.10 11.71 -16.37
N ALA A 16 -1.81 11.18 -15.41
CA ALA A 16 -1.38 11.26 -14.01
C ALA A 16 -0.31 10.21 -13.74
N VAL A 17 0.72 10.62 -13.01
CA VAL A 17 1.79 9.73 -12.58
C VAL A 17 2.05 10.00 -11.12
N THR A 18 2.01 8.97 -10.30
CA THR A 18 2.29 9.12 -8.88
C THR A 18 3.46 8.24 -8.50
N THR A 19 4.40 8.83 -7.78
CA THR A 19 5.56 8.10 -7.27
C THR A 19 5.41 7.91 -5.79
N LEU A 20 5.60 6.69 -5.32
CA LEU A 20 5.53 6.36 -3.91
C LEU A 20 6.89 5.89 -3.43
N SER A 21 7.22 6.26 -2.21
CA SER A 21 8.36 5.71 -1.51
C SER A 21 7.79 4.73 -0.49
N LEU A 22 7.94 3.45 -0.75
CA LEU A 22 7.25 2.41 -0.03
C LEU A 22 8.26 1.53 0.72
N ALA A 23 8.04 1.36 2.01
CA ALA A 23 8.90 0.55 2.83
C ALA A 23 8.25 -0.80 3.10
N THR A 24 9.01 -1.86 2.88
CA THR A 24 8.61 -3.18 3.35
C THR A 24 9.61 -3.60 4.41
N SER A 25 9.09 -4.15 5.48
CA SER A 25 9.93 -4.54 6.60
C SER A 25 9.66 -5.99 6.94
N GLU A 26 10.73 -6.65 7.35
CA GLU A 26 10.57 -7.99 7.89
C GLU A 26 11.36 -8.07 9.16
N SER A 27 10.88 -8.86 10.08
CA SER A 27 11.56 -9.05 11.33
C SER A 27 11.61 -10.53 11.63
N TRP A 28 12.69 -10.93 12.25
CA TRP A 28 12.88 -12.32 12.59
C TRP A 28 13.75 -12.39 13.83
N LYS A 29 13.77 -13.56 14.43
CA LYS A 29 14.57 -13.76 15.61
C LYS A 29 15.85 -14.47 15.25
N ASP A 30 16.97 -13.88 15.63
CA ASP A 30 18.26 -14.46 15.36
C ASP A 30 18.44 -15.69 16.22
N LYS A 31 18.72 -16.80 15.60
CA LYS A 31 18.83 -18.07 16.33
C LYS A 31 20.06 -18.08 17.24
N GLU A 32 21.09 -17.39 16.86
CA GLU A 32 22.33 -17.42 17.63
C GLU A 32 22.27 -16.50 18.84
N SER A 33 21.80 -15.28 18.64
CA SER A 33 21.79 -14.30 19.74
C SER A 33 20.45 -14.28 20.45
N GLY A 34 19.40 -14.79 19.85
CA GLY A 34 18.08 -14.69 20.41
C GLY A 34 17.48 -13.32 20.31
N GLN A 35 18.12 -12.42 19.63
CA GLN A 35 17.63 -11.05 19.49
C GLN A 35 16.77 -10.90 18.26
N ASP A 36 15.82 -9.98 18.35
CA ASP A 36 14.97 -9.64 17.22
C ASP A 36 15.76 -8.81 16.23
N GLN A 37 15.64 -9.18 14.96
CA GLN A 37 16.28 -8.46 13.87
C GLN A 37 15.22 -7.88 12.98
N GLU A 38 15.52 -6.74 12.39
CA GLU A 38 14.58 -6.09 11.50
C GLU A 38 15.32 -5.57 10.28
N LYS A 39 14.71 -5.71 9.13
CA LYS A 39 15.27 -5.22 7.88
C LYS A 39 14.19 -4.50 7.11
N THR A 40 14.49 -3.30 6.67
CA THR A 40 13.56 -2.49 5.89
C THR A 40 14.13 -2.25 4.50
N GLU A 41 13.30 -2.47 3.51
CA GLU A 41 13.69 -2.23 2.14
C GLU A 41 12.80 -1.13 1.58
N TRP A 42 13.41 -0.16 0.91
CA TRP A 42 12.68 0.96 0.33
C TRP A 42 12.49 0.73 -1.16
N HIS A 43 11.26 0.90 -1.61
CA HIS A 43 10.90 0.67 -3.01
C HIS A 43 10.36 1.95 -3.61
N ARG A 44 10.76 2.19 -4.84
CA ARG A 44 10.18 3.28 -5.60
C ARG A 44 9.08 2.70 -6.47
N VAL A 45 7.85 3.13 -6.24
CA VAL A 45 6.70 2.62 -6.95
C VAL A 45 6.14 3.73 -7.82
N VAL A 46 5.88 3.40 -9.08
CA VAL A 46 5.33 4.37 -10.02
C VAL A 46 3.97 3.87 -10.46
N LEU A 47 2.97 4.73 -10.34
CA LEU A 47 1.60 4.42 -10.71
C LEU A 47 1.17 5.37 -11.81
N TRP A 48 0.34 4.85 -12.72
CA TRP A 48 -0.13 5.62 -13.86
C TRP A 48 -1.64 5.70 -13.89
N ASN A 49 -2.14 6.80 -14.44
CA ASN A 49 -3.55 6.98 -14.75
C ASN A 49 -4.42 6.86 -13.50
N ARG A 50 -5.40 5.98 -13.53
CA ARG A 50 -6.36 5.89 -12.45
C ARG A 50 -5.72 5.48 -11.13
N LEU A 51 -4.77 4.56 -11.17
CA LEU A 51 -4.05 4.18 -9.96
C LEU A 51 -3.31 5.37 -9.38
N ALA A 52 -2.72 6.19 -10.25
CA ALA A 52 -1.99 7.37 -9.80
C ALA A 52 -2.94 8.35 -9.12
N GLU A 53 -4.10 8.57 -9.70
CA GLU A 53 -5.07 9.47 -9.14
C GLU A 53 -5.57 8.99 -7.80
N ASN A 54 -5.89 7.70 -7.71
CA ASN A 54 -6.38 7.14 -6.46
C ASN A 54 -5.32 7.23 -5.37
N ALA A 55 -4.08 6.93 -5.71
CA ALA A 55 -3.00 6.99 -4.72
C ALA A 55 -2.82 8.41 -4.22
N GLY A 56 -2.85 9.38 -5.13
CA GLY A 56 -2.69 10.76 -4.73
C GLY A 56 -3.81 11.27 -3.87
N GLU A 57 -5.00 10.73 -4.05
CA GLU A 57 -6.16 11.19 -3.32
C GLU A 57 -6.27 10.55 -1.94
N TYR A 58 -5.94 9.28 -1.82
CA TYR A 58 -6.23 8.53 -0.60
C TYR A 58 -5.01 8.18 0.25
N LEU A 59 -3.82 8.20 -0.31
CA LEU A 59 -2.64 7.82 0.42
C LEU A 59 -1.91 9.03 0.98
N LYS A 60 -1.22 8.80 2.08
CA LYS A 60 -0.39 9.83 2.69
C LYS A 60 0.74 9.16 3.43
N LYS A 61 1.66 9.95 3.96
CA LYS A 61 2.75 9.42 4.73
C LYS A 61 2.23 8.50 5.83
N GLY A 62 2.80 7.32 5.92
CA GLY A 62 2.40 6.36 6.92
C GLY A 62 1.30 5.42 6.49
N SER A 63 0.67 5.66 5.36
CA SER A 63 -0.39 4.78 4.87
C SER A 63 0.16 3.41 4.52
N LYS A 64 -0.66 2.40 4.69
CA LYS A 64 -0.33 1.04 4.28
C LYS A 64 -1.05 0.70 3.00
N VAL A 65 -0.33 0.09 2.10
CA VAL A 65 -0.90 -0.23 0.80
C VAL A 65 -0.25 -1.49 0.26
N TYR A 66 -1.04 -2.27 -0.47
CA TYR A 66 -0.56 -3.43 -1.18
C TYR A 66 -0.45 -3.08 -2.66
N ILE A 67 0.71 -3.35 -3.24
CA ILE A 67 0.98 -3.02 -4.64
C ILE A 67 1.40 -4.28 -5.38
N GLU A 68 0.76 -4.50 -6.51
CA GLU A 68 1.20 -5.52 -7.45
C GLU A 68 1.70 -4.84 -8.70
N GLY A 69 2.81 -5.31 -9.21
CA GLY A 69 3.34 -4.73 -10.42
C GLY A 69 4.56 -5.48 -10.91
N GLN A 70 5.33 -4.82 -11.73
CA GLN A 70 6.52 -5.43 -12.29
C GLN A 70 7.69 -4.49 -12.09
N LEU A 71 8.85 -5.07 -12.02
CA LEU A 71 10.08 -4.29 -11.92
C LEU A 71 10.46 -3.74 -13.27
N GLN A 72 10.94 -2.52 -13.28
CA GLN A 72 11.43 -1.91 -14.49
C GLN A 72 12.66 -1.09 -14.13
N THR A 73 13.72 -1.26 -14.90
CA THR A 73 14.95 -0.54 -14.68
C THR A 73 15.13 0.46 -15.79
N ARG A 74 15.37 1.72 -15.42
CA ARG A 74 15.65 2.78 -16.37
C ARG A 74 17.12 3.10 -16.34
N LYS A 75 17.64 3.41 -17.49
CA LYS A 75 19.03 3.82 -17.65
C LYS A 75 19.06 5.29 -18.04
N TRP A 76 19.91 6.06 -17.38
CA TRP A 76 20.01 7.47 -17.71
C TRP A 76 21.43 7.93 -17.43
N GLU A 77 21.79 9.06 -18.03
CA GLU A 77 23.12 9.60 -17.86
C GLU A 77 23.06 10.93 -17.14
N GLN A 78 24.00 11.10 -16.23
CA GLN A 78 24.13 12.34 -15.51
C GLN A 78 25.60 12.62 -15.32
N ASP A 79 26.05 13.78 -15.77
CA ASP A 79 27.44 14.22 -15.62
C ASP A 79 28.42 13.19 -16.18
N GLY A 80 28.07 12.62 -17.33
CA GLY A 80 28.93 11.65 -17.97
C GLY A 80 28.93 10.27 -17.36
N GLN A 81 28.08 10.05 -16.36
CA GLN A 81 27.98 8.74 -15.71
C GLN A 81 26.66 8.09 -16.03
N THR A 82 26.73 6.81 -16.29
CA THR A 82 25.53 6.01 -16.52
C THR A 82 24.94 5.59 -15.19
N ARG A 83 23.66 5.82 -15.03
CA ARG A 83 22.96 5.47 -13.80
C ARG A 83 21.74 4.63 -14.12
N TYR A 84 21.37 3.81 -13.16
CA TYR A 84 20.21 2.92 -13.30
C TYR A 84 19.27 3.16 -12.15
N THR A 85 17.99 3.16 -12.45
CA THR A 85 16.96 3.26 -11.42
C THR A 85 15.98 2.13 -11.64
N THR A 86 15.78 1.31 -10.60
CA THR A 86 14.83 0.23 -10.65
C THR A 86 13.58 0.61 -9.90
N GLU A 87 12.44 0.47 -10.54
CA GLU A 87 11.16 0.88 -9.99
C GLU A 87 10.16 -0.26 -10.13
N VAL A 88 9.14 -0.21 -9.28
CA VAL A 88 7.99 -1.10 -9.41
C VAL A 88 6.91 -0.32 -10.14
N ILE A 89 6.51 -0.80 -11.31
CA ILE A 89 5.42 -0.19 -12.04
C ILE A 89 4.15 -0.89 -11.57
N GLY A 90 3.31 -0.17 -10.84
CA GLY A 90 2.13 -0.77 -10.23
C GLY A 90 1.05 -1.06 -11.23
N ARG A 91 0.44 -2.22 -11.10
CA ARG A 91 -0.69 -2.63 -11.93
C ARG A 91 -1.95 -2.71 -11.11
N ASP A 92 -1.82 -3.00 -9.83
CA ASP A 92 -2.97 -3.14 -8.96
C ASP A 92 -2.59 -2.61 -7.60
N MET A 93 -3.58 -2.11 -6.87
CA MET A 93 -3.33 -1.48 -5.60
C MET A 93 -4.51 -1.71 -4.69
N GLN A 94 -4.22 -2.01 -3.41
CA GLN A 94 -5.25 -2.15 -2.40
C GLN A 94 -4.84 -1.35 -1.17
N PHE A 95 -5.79 -0.65 -0.59
CA PHE A 95 -5.54 0.15 0.59
C PHE A 95 -5.68 -0.73 1.83
N LEU A 96 -4.64 -0.75 2.65
CA LEU A 96 -4.63 -1.56 3.86
C LEU A 96 -4.60 -0.70 5.11
N ASP A 97 -4.80 0.58 4.95
CA ASP A 97 -4.67 1.53 6.03
C ASP A 97 -5.75 1.33 7.09
N SER A 98 -5.36 1.37 8.33
CA SER A 98 -6.28 1.20 9.43
C SER A 98 -7.28 2.35 9.51
N ARG A 99 -6.96 3.48 8.91
CA ARG A 99 -7.87 4.56 8.87
C ARG A 99 -9.09 4.22 8.07
N ALA A 100 -8.88 3.59 6.93
CA ALA A 100 -9.99 3.04 6.18
C ALA A 100 -10.66 1.98 7.02
N GLY A 101 -9.88 1.28 7.81
CA GLY A 101 -10.43 0.31 8.71
C GLY A 101 -11.29 0.92 9.80
N SER A 102 -10.97 2.13 10.21
CA SER A 102 -11.80 2.80 11.20
C SER A 102 -13.21 3.00 10.71
N SER A 103 -13.33 3.40 9.48
CA SER A 103 -14.66 3.53 8.91
C SER A 103 -15.37 2.20 8.86
N ALA A 104 -14.62 1.19 8.52
CA ALA A 104 -15.19 -0.15 8.50
C ALA A 104 -15.56 -0.61 9.90
N SER A 105 -14.79 -0.19 10.87
CA SER A 105 -15.12 -0.53 12.24
C SER A 105 -16.46 0.01 12.66
N ASN A 106 -16.74 1.20 12.25
CA ASN A 106 -18.05 1.76 12.54
C ASN A 106 -19.15 0.92 11.92
N ASN A 107 -18.91 0.47 10.72
CA ASN A 107 -19.86 -0.40 10.07
C ASN A 107 -20.02 -1.72 10.81
N TYR A 108 -18.92 -2.22 11.31
CA TYR A 108 -18.97 -3.44 12.07
C TYR A 108 -19.80 -3.28 13.33
N GLU A 109 -19.67 -2.16 13.98
CA GLU A 109 -20.44 -1.93 15.18
C GLU A 109 -21.91 -1.92 14.87
N ASP A 110 -22.26 -1.28 13.78
CA ASP A 110 -23.64 -1.27 13.38
C ASP A 110 -24.12 -2.67 13.09
N MET A 111 -23.33 -3.43 12.41
CA MET A 111 -23.71 -4.79 12.09
C MET A 111 -23.83 -5.63 13.33
N ASN A 112 -22.94 -5.41 14.28
CA ASN A 112 -23.02 -6.12 15.53
C ASN A 112 -24.31 -5.81 16.27
N GLN A 113 -24.69 -4.57 16.24
CA GLN A 113 -25.93 -4.20 16.87
C GLN A 113 -27.10 -4.88 16.21
N ASP A 114 -27.07 -4.93 14.91
CA ASP A 114 -28.12 -5.63 14.20
C ASP A 114 -28.15 -7.09 14.58
N VAL A 115 -26.98 -7.68 14.64
CA VAL A 115 -26.90 -9.08 15.00
C VAL A 115 -27.41 -9.29 16.42
N SER A 116 -27.05 -8.38 17.28
CA SER A 116 -27.53 -8.49 18.64
C SER A 116 -29.03 -8.41 18.68
N ASN A 117 -29.56 -7.68 17.77
CA ASN A 117 -30.99 -7.57 17.73
C ASN A 117 -31.64 -8.78 17.23
N GLY A 118 -30.98 -9.69 16.73
CA GLY A 118 -31.69 -10.76 16.38
C GLY A 118 -31.20 -11.62 15.47
N ALA A 119 -30.50 -11.42 14.99
CA ALA A 119 -30.25 -12.19 14.07
C ALA A 119 -29.29 -13.03 14.21
N MET A 120 -28.82 -13.47 14.00
CA MET A 120 -28.09 -14.21 14.05
C MET A 120 -27.21 -14.24 13.38
N PRO A 121 -26.70 -14.45 13.31
CA PRO A 121 -25.84 -14.34 12.85
C PRO A 121 -25.07 -15.01 12.33
N GLU A 122 -24.87 -15.47 12.18
CA GLU A 122 -24.19 -16.02 11.82
C GLU A 122 -23.75 -15.86 11.03
N SER A 123 -23.81 -15.85 10.81
CA SER A 123 -23.54 -15.70 10.06
C SER A 123 -22.86 -15.23 9.58
N GLY A 124 -22.62 -15.25 9.50
CA GLY A 124 -21.99 -14.90 9.05
C GLY A 124 -21.44 -14.38 8.65
N ILE A 125 -21.34 -14.40 8.47
CA ILE A 125 -20.96 -13.84 7.94
C ILE A 125 -19.96 -13.46 8.15
N THR A 126 -19.76 -13.45 8.53
CA THR A 126 -18.90 -13.02 8.98
C THR A 126 -17.79 -13.52 8.63
N ASP A 127 -17.67 -14.26 8.57
CA ASP A 127 -16.69 -14.82 8.33
C ASP A 127 -16.27 -14.69 7.16
N ASP A 128 -16.96 -14.79 6.56
CA ASP A 128 -16.71 -14.72 5.40
C ASP A 128 -16.15 -13.60 5.05
N ASP A 129 -16.52 -12.85 5.51
CA ASP A 129 -16.13 -11.75 5.20
C ASP A 129 -14.84 -11.61 5.38
N ILE A 130 -14.43 -12.29 5.89
CA ILE A 130 -13.30 -12.11 6.15
C ILE A 130 -12.44 -12.59 5.37
N PRO A 131 -12.48 -12.93 4.80
CA PRO A 131 -11.68 -13.48 4.04
C PRO A 131 -10.58 -12.92 3.63
N PHE A 132 -10.42 -13.00 3.76
CA PHE A 132 -9.59 -12.64 3.55
C PHE A 132 -9.13 -12.74 3.48
#